data_f517a33519e06734d712782654f82724
#
_entry.id   f517a33519e06734d712782654f82724
#
_cell.length_a   1.000
_cell.length_b   1.000
_cell.length_c   1.000
_cell.angle_alpha   90.00
_cell.angle_beta   90.00
_cell.angle_gamma   90.00
#
_symmetry.space_group_name_H-M   'P 1'
#
loop_
_entity.id
_entity.type
_entity.pdbx_description
1 polymer ?
#
loop_
_entity_poly.entity_id
_entity_poly.type
_entity_poly.pdbx_seq_one_letter_code
_entity_poly.pdbx_strand_id
1 'polypeptide(L)'
;MCLIKPACQLAGFYLLKLINSIVMLSLSSMNKEYNNVVLVIGNGFDLDLGLPTSYSSFIRSPYFDNHVSTTQKGSDTWNSPPGSEYLFDFLYSQIDWKDSRHLDAKKWVDIENELINFATRGNGMLSSSLEADEKEKKMFYLLQDELCNYLSNISYDNVNENSYAIKVLNSVNNLLGEIISFNYTDLSKLNQFLSNPLKVPIEYVHGKLADKTIILGVQDNVDFDPSYSFLIKTFSPHYKSHNVRKKLLNADEIIFFGHSLGNTDYHYFQELFKRQSNPDTAKDNLFMRIFTFDEESRRNILLQLREMNDKRTNFLFDLCDFELYRTKDKQDDTKIEGYLEALKKRIHQGLKKSRKGISCC
;
A
#
# COMPACT_ATOMS: atom_id res chain seq x y z
N MET A 1 -40.45 -42.13 -39.49
CA MET A 1 -39.07 -41.57 -39.76
C MET A 1 -38.58 -40.76 -38.56
N CYS A 2 -37.48 -41.16 -38.02
CA CYS A 2 -37.04 -40.91 -36.63
C CYS A 2 -36.90 -39.47 -36.21
N LEU A 3 -37.51 -39.16 -35.04
CA LEU A 3 -37.26 -37.96 -34.21
C LEU A 3 -36.29 -38.32 -33.08
N ILE A 4 -35.00 -38.53 -33.39
CA ILE A 4 -33.94 -38.81 -32.38
C ILE A 4 -32.71 -37.93 -32.63
N LYS A 5 -32.87 -36.62 -32.84
CA LYS A 5 -31.71 -35.73 -33.02
C LYS A 5 -31.52 -34.57 -32.03
N PRO A 6 -32.46 -34.15 -31.16
CA PRO A 6 -32.16 -33.08 -30.23
C PRO A 6 -31.52 -33.53 -28.88
N ALA A 7 -31.80 -34.77 -28.45
CA ALA A 7 -31.32 -35.23 -27.12
C ALA A 7 -29.80 -35.49 -27.06
N CYS A 8 -29.20 -35.96 -28.16
CA CYS A 8 -27.74 -36.18 -28.20
C CYS A 8 -26.90 -34.88 -28.20
N GLN A 9 -27.42 -33.79 -28.81
CA GLN A 9 -26.72 -32.51 -28.81
C GLN A 9 -26.77 -31.84 -27.44
N LEU A 10 -27.87 -31.94 -26.71
CA LEU A 10 -27.99 -31.43 -25.34
C LEU A 10 -27.10 -32.22 -24.37
N ALA A 11 -27.06 -33.55 -24.49
CA ALA A 11 -26.17 -34.36 -23.65
C ALA A 11 -24.69 -34.03 -23.87
N GLY A 12 -24.26 -33.80 -25.12
CA GLY A 12 -22.88 -33.38 -25.45
C GLY A 12 -22.55 -32.03 -24.87
N PHE A 13 -23.49 -31.08 -24.87
CA PHE A 13 -23.28 -29.73 -24.30
C PHE A 13 -23.17 -29.74 -22.77
N TYR A 14 -23.96 -30.58 -22.10
CA TYR A 14 -23.85 -30.79 -20.64
C TYR A 14 -22.58 -31.53 -20.26
N LEU A 15 -22.15 -32.50 -21.04
CA LEU A 15 -20.91 -33.23 -20.84
C LEU A 15 -19.70 -32.31 -21.00
N LEU A 16 -19.69 -31.44 -22.02
CA LEU A 16 -18.62 -30.42 -22.20
C LEU A 16 -18.58 -29.40 -21.06
N LYS A 17 -19.74 -28.94 -20.58
CA LYS A 17 -19.81 -28.07 -19.40
C LYS A 17 -19.31 -28.76 -18.13
N LEU A 18 -19.65 -30.03 -17.94
CA LEU A 18 -19.18 -30.81 -16.78
C LEU A 18 -17.68 -31.06 -16.87
N ILE A 19 -17.15 -31.41 -18.02
CA ILE A 19 -15.71 -31.58 -18.27
C ILE A 19 -14.98 -30.26 -18.04
N ASN A 20 -15.47 -29.14 -18.55
CA ASN A 20 -14.88 -27.82 -18.31
C ASN A 20 -14.93 -27.43 -16.82
N SER A 21 -16.03 -27.75 -16.12
CA SER A 21 -16.11 -27.51 -14.65
C SER A 21 -15.14 -28.40 -13.86
N ILE A 22 -15.00 -29.67 -14.25
CA ILE A 22 -14.05 -30.61 -13.63
C ILE A 22 -12.60 -30.20 -13.95
N VAL A 23 -12.33 -29.80 -15.19
CA VAL A 23 -11.01 -29.28 -15.58
C VAL A 23 -10.69 -27.96 -14.83
N MET A 24 -11.66 -27.05 -14.69
CA MET A 24 -11.50 -25.84 -13.89
C MET A 24 -11.32 -26.13 -12.39
N LEU A 25 -12.06 -27.12 -11.84
CA LEU A 25 -11.88 -27.57 -10.46
C LEU A 25 -10.54 -28.30 -10.27
N SER A 26 -10.08 -29.12 -11.23
CA SER A 26 -8.77 -29.75 -11.18
C SER A 26 -7.64 -28.75 -11.38
N LEU A 27 -7.79 -27.75 -12.23
CA LEU A 27 -6.85 -26.66 -12.36
C LEU A 27 -6.80 -25.79 -11.09
N SER A 28 -7.94 -25.54 -10.44
CA SER A 28 -7.97 -24.82 -9.16
C SER A 28 -7.39 -25.66 -8.00
N SER A 29 -7.55 -26.99 -8.02
CA SER A 29 -6.94 -27.88 -7.03
C SER A 29 -5.44 -28.12 -7.32
N MET A 30 -5.01 -28.10 -8.58
CA MET A 30 -3.59 -28.14 -8.95
C MET A 30 -2.87 -26.81 -8.62
N ASN A 31 -3.59 -25.67 -8.66
CA ASN A 31 -3.05 -24.37 -8.20
C ASN A 31 -2.89 -24.25 -6.68
N LYS A 32 -3.36 -25.22 -5.90
CA LYS A 32 -3.15 -25.26 -4.43
C LYS A 32 -1.70 -25.56 -4.01
N GLU A 33 -0.85 -25.98 -4.95
CA GLU A 33 0.60 -26.13 -4.72
C GLU A 33 1.41 -24.83 -4.93
N TYR A 34 0.80 -23.77 -5.43
CA TYR A 34 1.47 -22.49 -5.59
C TYR A 34 1.16 -21.60 -4.40
N ASN A 35 2.21 -21.19 -3.68
CA ASN A 35 2.12 -20.27 -2.57
C ASN A 35 1.30 -19.05 -2.97
N ASN A 36 0.29 -18.71 -2.20
CA ASN A 36 -0.48 -17.47 -2.36
C ASN A 36 0.39 -16.31 -1.90
N VAL A 37 1.10 -15.67 -2.83
CA VAL A 37 1.98 -14.54 -2.57
C VAL A 37 1.18 -13.24 -2.65
N VAL A 38 1.21 -12.46 -1.60
CA VAL A 38 0.59 -11.12 -1.53
C VAL A 38 1.70 -10.07 -1.44
N LEU A 39 1.70 -9.13 -2.38
CA LEU A 39 2.59 -7.97 -2.34
C LEU A 39 1.84 -6.75 -1.81
N VAL A 40 2.30 -6.21 -0.69
CA VAL A 40 1.80 -4.97 -0.08
C VAL A 40 2.79 -3.86 -0.39
N ILE A 41 2.33 -2.78 -1.02
CA ILE A 41 3.18 -1.65 -1.36
C ILE A 41 2.71 -0.37 -0.66
N GLY A 42 3.69 0.40 -0.18
CA GLY A 42 3.51 1.74 0.36
C GLY A 42 4.44 2.74 -0.35
N ASN A 43 4.45 3.98 0.08
CA ASN A 43 5.13 5.07 -0.62
C ASN A 43 6.64 4.84 -0.87
N GLY A 44 7.33 4.10 0.01
CA GLY A 44 8.73 3.72 -0.22
C GLY A 44 8.97 2.91 -1.48
N PHE A 45 7.95 2.24 -2.02
CA PHE A 45 8.01 1.58 -3.32
C PHE A 45 8.14 2.60 -4.46
N ASP A 46 7.33 3.65 -4.43
CA ASP A 46 7.38 4.73 -5.43
C ASP A 46 8.69 5.51 -5.34
N LEU A 47 9.20 5.73 -4.13
CA LEU A 47 10.49 6.41 -3.90
C LEU A 47 11.67 5.58 -4.41
N ASP A 48 11.63 4.26 -4.28
CA ASP A 48 12.64 3.35 -4.83
C ASP A 48 12.64 3.36 -6.37
N LEU A 49 11.47 3.58 -6.99
CA LEU A 49 11.34 3.84 -8.42
C LEU A 49 11.91 5.20 -8.86
N GLY A 50 12.23 6.11 -7.93
CA GLY A 50 12.64 7.48 -8.20
C GLY A 50 11.48 8.44 -8.44
N LEU A 51 10.23 8.04 -8.15
CA LEU A 51 9.06 8.91 -8.30
C LEU A 51 8.99 9.91 -7.13
N PRO A 52 8.76 11.21 -7.38
CA PRO A 52 8.71 12.24 -6.34
C PRO A 52 7.35 12.24 -5.61
N THR A 53 6.97 11.12 -5.02
CA THR A 53 5.68 10.94 -4.34
C THR A 53 5.74 11.25 -2.84
N SER A 54 6.88 11.77 -2.35
CA SER A 54 6.99 12.16 -0.95
C SER A 54 6.12 13.37 -0.61
N TYR A 55 5.67 13.43 0.64
CA TYR A 55 4.94 14.58 1.14
C TYR A 55 5.74 15.87 1.01
N SER A 56 7.04 15.82 1.28
CA SER A 56 7.93 16.98 1.09
C SER A 56 8.00 17.47 -0.35
N SER A 57 7.93 16.54 -1.33
CA SER A 57 7.89 16.89 -2.75
C SER A 57 6.58 17.59 -3.12
N PHE A 58 5.46 17.11 -2.60
CA PHE A 58 4.14 17.73 -2.80
C PHE A 58 4.09 19.14 -2.23
N ILE A 59 4.51 19.35 -0.98
CA ILE A 59 4.48 20.67 -0.32
C ILE A 59 5.37 21.70 -1.03
N ARG A 60 6.47 21.27 -1.62
CA ARG A 60 7.36 22.14 -2.42
C ARG A 60 6.86 22.38 -3.84
N SER A 61 5.82 21.70 -4.25
CA SER A 61 5.25 21.87 -5.59
C SER A 61 4.36 23.10 -5.68
N PRO A 62 4.17 23.66 -6.87
CA PRO A 62 3.22 24.75 -7.08
C PRO A 62 1.78 24.41 -6.67
N TYR A 63 1.41 23.13 -6.69
CA TYR A 63 0.09 22.63 -6.30
C TYR A 63 -0.23 22.90 -4.82
N PHE A 64 0.76 22.89 -3.97
CA PHE A 64 0.60 23.21 -2.55
C PHE A 64 1.02 24.66 -2.27
N ASP A 65 2.21 25.07 -2.76
CA ASP A 65 2.83 26.35 -2.43
C ASP A 65 1.98 27.57 -2.81
N ASN A 66 1.18 27.48 -3.87
CA ASN A 66 0.27 28.57 -4.29
C ASN A 66 -0.83 28.87 -3.27
N HIS A 67 -1.13 27.95 -2.35
CA HIS A 67 -2.14 28.09 -1.31
C HIS A 67 -1.56 28.54 0.05
N VAL A 68 -0.23 28.61 0.15
CA VAL A 68 0.44 29.10 1.38
C VAL A 68 0.52 30.61 1.37
N SER A 69 0.11 31.23 2.48
CA SER A 69 0.14 32.69 2.61
C SER A 69 1.56 33.24 2.57
N THR A 70 1.72 34.46 2.06
CA THR A 70 3.03 35.15 2.05
C THR A 70 3.58 35.39 3.45
N THR A 71 2.71 35.57 4.44
CA THR A 71 3.07 35.72 5.86
C THR A 71 3.71 34.45 6.40
N GLN A 72 3.15 33.28 6.08
CA GLN A 72 3.67 31.99 6.52
C GLN A 72 4.99 31.65 5.82
N LYS A 73 5.13 31.94 4.53
CA LYS A 73 6.40 31.71 3.78
C LYS A 73 7.62 32.45 4.35
N GLY A 74 7.38 33.54 5.09
CA GLY A 74 8.42 34.31 5.75
C GLY A 74 8.71 33.89 7.20
N SER A 75 8.06 32.87 7.72
CA SER A 75 8.11 32.51 9.14
C SER A 75 8.43 31.02 9.36
N ASP A 76 9.32 30.76 10.32
CA ASP A 76 9.62 29.39 10.81
C ASP A 76 8.55 28.89 11.82
N THR A 77 7.60 29.73 12.20
CA THR A 77 6.52 29.39 13.14
C THR A 77 5.16 29.68 12.53
N TRP A 78 4.15 28.93 12.94
CA TRP A 78 2.79 29.15 12.47
C TRP A 78 2.26 30.50 12.95
N ASN A 79 1.97 31.41 12.01
CA ASN A 79 1.55 32.79 12.28
C ASN A 79 0.27 33.20 11.54
N SER A 80 -0.42 32.27 10.92
CA SER A 80 -1.63 32.63 10.16
C SER A 80 -2.75 33.12 11.06
N PRO A 81 -3.31 34.31 10.79
CA PRO A 81 -4.46 34.79 11.52
C PRO A 81 -5.70 33.90 11.22
N PRO A 82 -6.63 33.75 12.17
CA PRO A 82 -7.88 33.06 11.95
C PRO A 82 -8.59 33.62 10.72
N GLY A 83 -8.87 32.80 9.72
CA GLY A 83 -9.60 33.20 8.53
C GLY A 83 -8.83 33.19 7.20
N SER A 84 -7.52 32.94 7.22
CA SER A 84 -6.72 32.67 6.02
C SER A 84 -6.88 31.22 5.54
N GLU A 85 -6.11 30.79 4.50
CA GLU A 85 -6.06 29.40 4.03
C GLU A 85 -5.27 28.51 5.01
N TYR A 86 -5.75 28.43 6.14
CA TYR A 86 -5.34 28.00 7.43
C TYR A 86 -4.73 26.59 7.47
N LEU A 87 -5.32 25.63 6.72
CA LEU A 87 -4.81 24.25 6.68
C LEU A 87 -3.46 24.18 5.95
N PHE A 88 -3.32 24.87 4.82
CA PHE A 88 -2.07 24.91 4.06
C PHE A 88 -0.97 25.60 4.84
N ASP A 89 -1.24 26.73 5.46
CA ASP A 89 -0.29 27.43 6.31
C ASP A 89 0.13 26.60 7.51
N PHE A 90 -0.83 25.91 8.14
CA PHE A 90 -0.55 25.00 9.23
C PHE A 90 0.39 23.86 8.79
N LEU A 91 0.03 23.13 7.74
CA LEU A 91 0.85 22.02 7.23
C LEU A 91 2.24 22.50 6.78
N TYR A 92 2.32 23.68 6.18
CA TYR A 92 3.59 24.29 5.79
C TYR A 92 4.50 24.56 7.00
N SER A 93 3.93 25.02 8.11
CA SER A 93 4.69 25.31 9.35
C SER A 93 5.26 24.07 10.04
N GLN A 94 4.69 22.88 9.77
CA GLN A 94 5.14 21.62 10.38
C GLN A 94 6.40 21.06 9.70
N ILE A 95 6.88 21.68 8.60
CA ILE A 95 8.07 21.23 7.89
C ILE A 95 9.30 21.92 8.46
N ASP A 96 10.29 21.11 8.82
CA ASP A 96 11.63 21.61 9.12
C ASP A 96 12.38 21.92 7.82
N TRP A 97 12.27 23.17 7.37
CA TRP A 97 12.96 23.66 6.16
C TRP A 97 14.48 23.71 6.29
N LYS A 98 15.01 23.64 7.51
CA LYS A 98 16.47 23.75 7.80
C LYS A 98 17.19 22.43 7.65
N ASP A 99 16.49 21.31 7.83
CA ASP A 99 17.08 19.97 7.68
C ASP A 99 16.84 19.38 6.29
N SER A 100 17.57 19.91 5.30
CA SER A 100 17.50 19.43 3.91
C SER A 100 18.02 18.00 3.71
N ARG A 101 18.67 17.38 4.70
CA ARG A 101 19.37 16.10 4.59
C ARG A 101 18.50 14.88 4.92
N HIS A 102 17.37 15.08 5.60
CA HIS A 102 16.50 13.99 6.11
C HIS A 102 15.07 14.03 5.56
N LEU A 103 14.80 14.84 4.54
CA LEU A 103 13.45 15.13 4.07
C LEU A 103 12.76 14.00 3.28
N ASP A 104 13.53 13.07 2.69
CA ASP A 104 12.97 12.18 1.68
C ASP A 104 12.32 10.91 2.21
N ALA A 105 12.73 10.40 3.38
CA ALA A 105 12.24 9.11 3.88
C ALA A 105 11.16 9.21 4.97
N LYS A 106 11.12 10.31 5.73
CA LYS A 106 10.38 10.38 6.99
C LYS A 106 8.93 10.87 6.92
N LYS A 107 8.49 11.54 5.85
CA LYS A 107 7.36 12.49 5.99
C LYS A 107 6.11 12.26 5.14
N TRP A 108 5.95 11.18 4.39
CA TRP A 108 4.64 10.88 3.79
C TRP A 108 3.60 10.47 4.86
N VAL A 109 4.05 9.76 5.88
CA VAL A 109 3.21 9.33 7.02
C VAL A 109 2.73 10.53 7.86
N ASP A 110 3.47 11.63 7.84
CA ASP A 110 3.25 12.78 8.72
C ASP A 110 2.05 13.64 8.32
N ILE A 111 1.61 13.66 7.04
CA ILE A 111 0.44 14.49 6.68
C ILE A 111 -0.83 14.07 7.43
N GLU A 112 -1.04 12.76 7.58
CA GLU A 112 -2.21 12.24 8.27
C GLU A 112 -2.12 12.51 9.77
N ASN A 113 -0.92 12.40 10.36
CA ASN A 113 -0.67 12.78 11.74
C ASN A 113 -0.83 14.30 11.95
N GLU A 114 -0.39 15.12 10.99
CA GLU A 114 -0.57 16.57 11.08
C GLU A 114 -2.04 16.98 10.90
N LEU A 115 -2.84 16.24 10.16
CA LEU A 115 -4.30 16.45 10.13
C LEU A 115 -4.94 16.14 11.49
N ILE A 116 -4.45 15.13 12.23
CA ILE A 116 -4.86 14.88 13.62
C ILE A 116 -4.50 16.08 14.51
N ASN A 117 -3.24 16.53 14.40
CA ASN A 117 -2.77 17.70 15.16
C ASN A 117 -3.57 18.96 14.82
N PHE A 118 -3.93 19.16 13.56
CA PHE A 118 -4.79 20.26 13.14
C PHE A 118 -6.16 20.21 13.80
N ALA A 119 -6.84 19.06 13.74
CA ALA A 119 -8.17 18.87 14.32
C ALA A 119 -8.18 18.96 15.85
N THR A 120 -7.13 18.46 16.53
CA THR A 120 -7.08 18.45 18.01
C THR A 120 -6.70 19.81 18.62
N ARG A 121 -5.98 20.67 17.88
CA ARG A 121 -5.65 22.04 18.37
C ARG A 121 -6.87 22.94 18.48
N GLY A 122 -7.91 22.72 17.66
CA GLY A 122 -9.15 23.48 17.68
C GLY A 122 -9.96 23.34 18.98
N ASN A 123 -9.76 22.26 19.74
CA ASN A 123 -10.49 21.96 20.97
C ASN A 123 -10.29 22.97 22.12
N GLY A 124 -9.46 24.01 21.94
CA GLY A 124 -9.17 25.01 22.99
C GLY A 124 -9.39 26.46 22.58
N MET A 125 -9.56 26.83 21.31
CA MET A 125 -9.49 28.23 20.87
C MET A 125 -10.51 28.70 19.85
N LEU A 126 -11.26 27.86 19.19
CA LEU A 126 -12.23 28.29 18.19
C LEU A 126 -13.66 28.03 18.70
N SER A 127 -14.44 29.12 18.78
CA SER A 127 -15.88 28.99 18.89
C SER A 127 -16.36 28.15 17.71
N SER A 128 -17.03 27.04 17.98
CA SER A 128 -17.69 26.19 17.00
C SER A 128 -18.79 26.99 16.27
N SER A 129 -18.38 27.79 15.28
CA SER A 129 -19.34 28.35 14.34
C SER A 129 -19.41 27.38 13.17
N LEU A 130 -20.62 26.98 12.79
CA LEU A 130 -20.87 26.13 11.60
C LEU A 130 -20.20 26.67 10.33
N GLU A 131 -19.91 27.96 10.25
CA GLU A 131 -19.21 28.60 9.14
C GLU A 131 -17.72 28.28 9.12
N ALA A 132 -17.05 28.11 10.27
CA ALA A 132 -15.65 27.74 10.35
C ALA A 132 -15.47 26.29 9.88
N ASP A 133 -16.34 25.39 10.34
CA ASP A 133 -16.31 23.97 9.98
C ASP A 133 -16.46 23.74 8.46
N GLU A 134 -17.37 24.47 7.82
CA GLU A 134 -17.56 24.39 6.36
C GLU A 134 -16.36 24.94 5.57
N LYS A 135 -15.66 25.94 6.10
CA LYS A 135 -14.46 26.49 5.47
C LYS A 135 -13.29 25.52 5.55
N GLU A 136 -13.05 24.94 6.70
CA GLU A 136 -11.99 23.95 6.92
C GLU A 136 -12.22 22.69 6.10
N LYS A 137 -13.45 22.22 6.02
CA LYS A 137 -13.85 21.11 5.16
C LYS A 137 -13.58 21.40 3.68
N LYS A 138 -13.89 22.61 3.18
CA LYS A 138 -13.55 23.01 1.81
C LYS A 138 -12.06 23.02 1.57
N MET A 139 -11.25 23.49 2.52
CA MET A 139 -9.79 23.46 2.39
C MET A 139 -9.23 22.05 2.37
N PHE A 140 -9.79 21.15 3.16
CA PHE A 140 -9.38 19.74 3.15
C PHE A 140 -9.66 19.09 1.78
N TYR A 141 -10.83 19.33 1.20
CA TYR A 141 -11.12 18.82 -0.15
C TYR A 141 -10.23 19.47 -1.22
N LEU A 142 -9.92 20.76 -1.09
CA LEU A 142 -8.94 21.42 -1.96
C LEU A 142 -7.55 20.77 -1.82
N LEU A 143 -7.11 20.43 -0.60
CA LEU A 143 -5.87 19.73 -0.37
C LEU A 143 -5.86 18.35 -1.06
N GLN A 144 -6.96 17.60 -1.00
CA GLN A 144 -7.10 16.33 -1.72
C GLN A 144 -7.04 16.52 -3.23
N ASP A 145 -7.71 17.53 -3.77
CA ASP A 145 -7.72 17.82 -5.21
C ASP A 145 -6.32 18.21 -5.70
N GLU A 146 -5.61 19.06 -4.95
CA GLU A 146 -4.26 19.48 -5.30
C GLU A 146 -3.24 18.34 -5.19
N LEU A 147 -3.39 17.46 -4.19
CA LEU A 147 -2.60 16.24 -4.10
C LEU A 147 -2.86 15.32 -5.32
N CYS A 148 -4.13 15.15 -5.69
CA CYS A 148 -4.52 14.37 -6.87
C CYS A 148 -3.92 14.98 -8.16
N ASN A 149 -3.99 16.29 -8.32
CA ASN A 149 -3.41 17.02 -9.45
C ASN A 149 -1.89 16.84 -9.50
N TYR A 150 -1.21 17.04 -8.38
CA TYR A 150 0.24 16.83 -8.27
C TYR A 150 0.65 15.43 -8.70
N LEU A 151 0.07 14.40 -8.08
CA LEU A 151 0.43 13.00 -8.34
C LEU A 151 0.08 12.56 -9.77
N SER A 152 -1.00 13.12 -10.35
CA SER A 152 -1.41 12.82 -11.73
C SER A 152 -0.43 13.36 -12.77
N ASN A 153 0.30 14.43 -12.44
CA ASN A 153 1.28 15.07 -13.31
C ASN A 153 2.72 14.54 -13.12
N ILE A 154 2.94 13.55 -12.25
CA ILE A 154 4.24 12.91 -12.12
C ILE A 154 4.55 12.13 -13.41
N SER A 155 5.71 12.44 -14.03
CA SER A 155 6.23 11.69 -15.17
C SER A 155 6.83 10.35 -14.71
N TYR A 156 6.60 9.31 -15.50
CA TYR A 156 7.22 7.99 -15.34
C TYR A 156 8.45 7.81 -16.25
N ASP A 157 8.85 8.85 -17.02
CA ASP A 157 9.95 8.73 -17.99
C ASP A 157 11.31 8.47 -17.34
N ASN A 158 11.47 8.85 -16.06
CA ASN A 158 12.72 8.72 -15.32
C ASN A 158 12.66 7.62 -14.24
N VAL A 159 11.79 6.63 -14.41
CA VAL A 159 11.73 5.49 -13.49
C VAL A 159 13.07 4.76 -13.47
N ASN A 160 13.57 4.47 -12.28
CA ASN A 160 14.78 3.68 -12.10
C ASN A 160 14.50 2.19 -12.39
N GLU A 161 14.78 1.76 -13.62
CA GLU A 161 14.59 0.38 -14.05
C GLU A 161 15.44 -0.65 -13.27
N ASN A 162 16.53 -0.21 -12.63
CA ASN A 162 17.38 -1.05 -11.79
C ASN A 162 16.97 -1.06 -10.32
N SER A 163 15.87 -0.40 -9.96
CA SER A 163 15.36 -0.36 -8.60
C SER A 163 14.98 -1.76 -8.08
N TYR A 164 14.99 -1.93 -6.76
CA TYR A 164 14.51 -3.16 -6.14
C TYR A 164 12.99 -3.33 -6.34
N ALA A 165 12.23 -2.26 -6.44
CA ALA A 165 10.80 -2.29 -6.78
C ALA A 165 10.55 -3.02 -8.11
N ILE A 166 11.28 -2.65 -9.18
CA ILE A 166 11.19 -3.33 -10.49
C ILE A 166 11.70 -4.77 -10.39
N LYS A 167 12.83 -5.02 -9.71
CA LYS A 167 13.37 -6.36 -9.54
C LYS A 167 12.40 -7.29 -8.79
N VAL A 168 11.75 -6.81 -7.72
CA VAL A 168 10.73 -7.56 -6.97
C VAL A 168 9.54 -7.86 -7.87
N LEU A 169 8.95 -6.86 -8.54
CA LEU A 169 7.82 -7.08 -9.46
C LEU A 169 8.16 -8.14 -10.53
N ASN A 170 9.31 -8.03 -11.17
CA ASN A 170 9.76 -9.03 -12.18
C ASN A 170 9.92 -10.43 -11.59
N SER A 171 10.35 -10.53 -10.34
CA SER A 171 10.60 -11.83 -9.70
C SER A 171 9.35 -12.50 -9.16
N VAL A 172 8.32 -11.71 -8.75
CA VAL A 172 7.10 -12.26 -8.13
C VAL A 172 5.91 -12.33 -9.08
N ASN A 173 5.90 -11.58 -10.20
CA ASN A 173 4.74 -11.39 -11.08
C ASN A 173 3.96 -12.69 -11.40
N ASN A 174 4.67 -13.79 -11.65
CA ASN A 174 4.06 -15.09 -11.95
C ASN A 174 3.66 -15.91 -10.70
N LEU A 175 3.97 -15.45 -9.50
CA LEU A 175 3.64 -16.09 -8.22
C LEU A 175 2.54 -15.32 -7.47
N LEU A 176 2.34 -14.06 -7.82
CA LEU A 176 1.39 -13.19 -7.12
C LEU A 176 -0.05 -13.71 -7.25
N GLY A 177 -0.72 -13.80 -6.10
CA GLY A 177 -2.17 -13.89 -6.03
C GLY A 177 -2.81 -12.51 -6.22
N GLU A 178 -2.21 -11.48 -5.61
CA GLU A 178 -2.67 -10.09 -5.73
C GLU A 178 -1.62 -9.08 -5.25
N ILE A 179 -1.86 -7.80 -5.59
CA ILE A 179 -1.14 -6.65 -5.06
C ILE A 179 -2.11 -5.81 -4.24
N ILE A 180 -1.71 -5.44 -3.03
CA ILE A 180 -2.44 -4.50 -2.16
C ILE A 180 -1.64 -3.20 -2.13
N SER A 181 -2.18 -2.16 -2.76
CA SER A 181 -1.52 -0.86 -2.85
C SER A 181 -2.12 0.14 -1.87
N PHE A 182 -1.27 0.68 -1.00
CA PHE A 182 -1.57 1.83 -0.17
C PHE A 182 -1.16 3.16 -0.84
N ASN A 183 -0.58 3.06 -2.06
CA ASN A 183 -0.23 4.21 -2.88
C ASN A 183 -1.37 4.56 -3.82
N TYR A 184 -1.40 5.81 -4.26
CA TYR A 184 -2.35 6.30 -5.27
C TYR A 184 -1.87 6.06 -6.71
N THR A 185 -0.58 5.80 -6.90
CA THR A 185 0.09 5.69 -8.21
C THR A 185 -0.43 4.52 -9.03
N ASP A 186 -0.53 4.73 -10.34
CA ASP A 186 -1.02 3.72 -11.27
C ASP A 186 0.08 2.73 -11.64
N LEU A 187 0.05 1.55 -11.02
CA LEU A 187 1.01 0.48 -11.30
C LEU A 187 0.96 -0.05 -12.74
N SER A 188 -0.13 0.17 -13.47
CA SER A 188 -0.21 -0.26 -14.87
C SER A 188 0.81 0.47 -15.77
N LYS A 189 1.19 1.70 -15.39
CA LYS A 189 2.24 2.48 -16.07
C LYS A 189 3.62 1.83 -15.96
N LEU A 190 3.84 0.96 -14.98
CA LEU A 190 5.12 0.24 -14.82
C LEU A 190 5.26 -0.93 -15.80
N ASN A 191 4.20 -1.34 -16.49
CA ASN A 191 4.25 -2.49 -17.41
C ASN A 191 5.29 -2.32 -18.53
N GLN A 192 5.62 -1.09 -18.92
CA GLN A 192 6.66 -0.82 -19.91
C GLN A 192 8.08 -1.13 -19.42
N PHE A 193 8.29 -1.20 -18.10
CA PHE A 193 9.58 -1.50 -17.45
C PHE A 193 9.69 -2.95 -16.99
N LEU A 194 8.62 -3.73 -17.12
CA LEU A 194 8.57 -5.11 -16.65
C LEU A 194 8.82 -6.09 -17.79
N SER A 195 9.50 -7.19 -17.48
CA SER A 195 9.72 -8.31 -18.43
C SER A 195 8.39 -8.92 -18.92
N ASN A 196 7.35 -8.89 -18.07
CA ASN A 196 5.99 -9.30 -18.39
C ASN A 196 5.01 -8.34 -17.72
N PRO A 197 3.94 -7.90 -18.40
CA PRO A 197 2.92 -7.06 -17.79
C PRO A 197 2.30 -7.70 -16.55
N LEU A 198 1.90 -6.88 -15.59
CA LEU A 198 1.14 -7.32 -14.42
C LEU A 198 -0.24 -7.85 -14.85
N LYS A 199 -0.58 -9.06 -14.41
CA LYS A 199 -1.85 -9.73 -14.73
C LYS A 199 -2.69 -10.01 -13.49
N VAL A 200 -2.17 -9.65 -12.33
CA VAL A 200 -2.82 -9.89 -11.04
C VAL A 200 -3.77 -8.77 -10.67
N PRO A 201 -4.80 -9.04 -9.85
CA PRO A 201 -5.62 -7.99 -9.27
C PRO A 201 -4.78 -7.01 -8.46
N ILE A 202 -5.06 -5.72 -8.60
CA ILE A 202 -4.45 -4.66 -7.81
C ILE A 202 -5.56 -4.01 -7.00
N GLU A 203 -5.46 -4.11 -5.69
CA GLU A 203 -6.38 -3.48 -4.75
C GLU A 203 -5.78 -2.18 -4.26
N TYR A 204 -6.38 -1.05 -4.60
CA TYR A 204 -5.96 0.28 -4.16
C TYR A 204 -6.76 0.67 -2.91
N VAL A 205 -6.15 0.53 -1.73
CA VAL A 205 -6.81 0.72 -0.43
C VAL A 205 -7.27 2.17 -0.22
N HIS A 206 -6.47 3.13 -0.69
CA HIS A 206 -6.74 4.56 -0.56
C HIS A 206 -7.25 5.18 -1.88
N GLY A 207 -7.83 4.38 -2.77
CA GLY A 207 -8.37 4.85 -4.05
C GLY A 207 -7.33 4.96 -5.15
N LYS A 208 -7.74 5.49 -6.30
CA LYS A 208 -6.93 5.57 -7.53
C LYS A 208 -6.91 6.97 -8.10
N LEU A 209 -5.75 7.39 -8.59
CA LEU A 209 -5.62 8.64 -9.36
C LEU A 209 -6.46 8.63 -10.64
N ALA A 210 -6.48 7.49 -11.36
CA ALA A 210 -7.22 7.36 -12.62
C ALA A 210 -8.71 7.64 -12.46
N ASP A 211 -9.30 7.27 -11.33
CA ASP A 211 -10.72 7.45 -11.02
C ASP A 211 -10.99 8.73 -10.23
N LYS A 212 -9.95 9.49 -9.85
CA LYS A 212 -10.00 10.64 -8.92
C LYS A 212 -10.68 10.31 -7.61
N THR A 213 -10.41 9.12 -7.08
CA THR A 213 -11.07 8.59 -5.87
C THR A 213 -10.10 8.48 -4.69
N ILE A 214 -9.05 9.31 -4.66
CA ILE A 214 -8.07 9.26 -3.56
C ILE A 214 -8.75 9.53 -2.21
N ILE A 215 -8.30 8.81 -1.18
CA ILE A 215 -8.80 8.91 0.19
C ILE A 215 -7.62 9.33 1.06
N LEU A 216 -7.57 10.61 1.38
CA LEU A 216 -6.67 11.18 2.38
C LEU A 216 -7.45 11.30 3.70
N GLY A 217 -6.78 11.11 4.84
CA GLY A 217 -7.44 11.30 6.12
C GLY A 217 -6.86 10.42 7.22
N VAL A 218 -7.60 10.33 8.30
CA VAL A 218 -7.22 9.65 9.53
C VAL A 218 -8.13 8.45 9.80
N GLN A 219 -7.77 7.66 10.79
CA GLN A 219 -8.53 6.46 11.17
C GLN A 219 -9.68 6.76 12.14
N ASP A 220 -10.64 5.85 12.24
CA ASP A 220 -11.81 5.94 13.13
C ASP A 220 -11.48 5.96 14.63
N ASN A 221 -10.28 5.55 15.02
CA ASN A 221 -9.86 5.46 16.42
C ASN A 221 -9.25 6.77 16.97
N VAL A 222 -9.34 7.85 16.22
CA VAL A 222 -8.86 9.17 16.65
C VAL A 222 -9.99 9.96 17.28
N ASP A 223 -9.80 10.40 18.53
CA ASP A 223 -10.76 11.24 19.23
C ASP A 223 -10.53 12.72 18.89
N PHE A 224 -11.48 13.33 18.19
CA PHE A 224 -11.56 14.77 17.95
C PHE A 224 -13.02 15.21 17.81
N ASP A 225 -13.24 16.52 17.71
CA ASP A 225 -14.59 17.08 17.60
C ASP A 225 -15.33 16.49 16.38
N PRO A 226 -16.59 16.07 16.51
CA PRO A 226 -17.38 15.50 15.40
C PRO A 226 -17.47 16.41 14.15
N SER A 227 -17.26 17.71 14.26
CA SER A 227 -17.21 18.65 13.12
C SER A 227 -16.07 18.30 12.15
N TYR A 228 -14.99 17.67 12.63
CA TYR A 228 -13.87 17.18 11.82
C TYR A 228 -14.07 15.78 11.24
N SER A 229 -15.26 15.19 11.33
CA SER A 229 -15.54 13.85 10.78
C SER A 229 -15.20 13.69 9.30
N PHE A 230 -15.15 14.78 8.54
CA PHE A 230 -14.69 14.77 7.13
C PHE A 230 -13.23 14.36 6.96
N LEU A 231 -12.40 14.38 8.01
CA LEU A 231 -11.03 13.88 8.00
C LEU A 231 -10.96 12.35 8.13
N ILE A 232 -12.03 11.68 8.58
CA ILE A 232 -12.04 10.24 8.80
C ILE A 232 -12.16 9.51 7.46
N LYS A 233 -11.20 8.61 7.17
CA LYS A 233 -11.15 7.86 5.90
C LYS A 233 -12.46 7.12 5.59
N THR A 234 -13.10 6.51 6.59
CA THR A 234 -14.34 5.75 6.41
C THR A 234 -15.56 6.62 6.09
N PHE A 235 -15.50 7.93 6.35
CA PHE A 235 -16.52 8.90 5.95
C PHE A 235 -16.36 9.39 4.50
N SER A 236 -15.26 9.05 3.84
CA SER A 236 -15.09 9.37 2.42
C SER A 236 -16.14 8.64 1.58
N PRO A 237 -16.81 9.30 0.61
CA PRO A 237 -17.74 8.65 -0.30
C PRO A 237 -17.08 7.58 -1.19
N HIS A 238 -15.76 7.58 -1.27
CA HIS A 238 -14.97 6.63 -2.04
C HIS A 238 -14.50 5.44 -1.22
N TYR A 239 -14.70 5.45 0.10
CA TYR A 239 -14.27 4.36 0.97
C TYR A 239 -14.98 3.05 0.64
N LYS A 240 -14.19 1.97 0.54
CA LYS A 240 -14.67 0.62 0.28
C LYS A 240 -13.96 -0.37 1.18
N SER A 241 -14.64 -1.44 1.55
CA SER A 241 -13.99 -2.56 2.22
C SER A 241 -13.16 -3.36 1.21
N HIS A 242 -11.88 -3.55 1.50
CA HIS A 242 -10.92 -4.24 0.63
C HIS A 242 -10.57 -5.66 1.10
N ASN A 243 -11.14 -6.11 2.23
CA ASN A 243 -10.84 -7.41 2.84
C ASN A 243 -9.34 -7.69 3.07
N VAL A 244 -8.53 -6.62 3.25
CA VAL A 244 -7.07 -6.70 3.40
C VAL A 244 -6.68 -7.71 4.47
N ARG A 245 -7.29 -7.65 5.66
CA ARG A 245 -7.00 -8.59 6.76
C ARG A 245 -7.16 -10.04 6.33
N LYS A 246 -8.29 -10.39 5.68
CA LYS A 246 -8.57 -11.74 5.21
C LYS A 246 -7.57 -12.21 4.17
N LYS A 247 -7.18 -11.33 3.26
CA LYS A 247 -6.19 -11.61 2.21
C LYS A 247 -4.83 -11.91 2.83
N LEU A 248 -4.37 -11.09 3.76
CA LEU A 248 -3.10 -11.29 4.47
C LEU A 248 -3.09 -12.56 5.31
N LEU A 249 -4.16 -12.87 6.04
CA LEU A 249 -4.26 -14.09 6.86
C LEU A 249 -4.27 -15.38 6.02
N ASN A 250 -4.72 -15.31 4.76
CA ASN A 250 -4.74 -16.45 3.85
C ASN A 250 -3.46 -16.59 3.01
N ALA A 251 -2.58 -15.59 3.02
CA ALA A 251 -1.33 -15.62 2.26
C ALA A 251 -0.36 -16.68 2.81
N ASP A 252 0.42 -17.30 1.92
CA ASP A 252 1.53 -18.18 2.29
C ASP A 252 2.84 -17.41 2.34
N GLU A 253 2.92 -16.36 1.54
CA GLU A 253 4.03 -15.40 1.57
C GLU A 253 3.50 -13.98 1.46
N ILE A 254 3.98 -13.10 2.32
CA ILE A 254 3.65 -11.68 2.33
C ILE A 254 4.93 -10.88 2.13
N ILE A 255 4.92 -10.05 1.10
CA ILE A 255 6.01 -9.13 0.81
C ILE A 255 5.52 -7.71 1.06
N PHE A 256 6.09 -7.02 2.03
CA PHE A 256 5.88 -5.59 2.23
C PHE A 256 7.01 -4.84 1.54
N PHE A 257 6.69 -3.91 0.68
CA PHE A 257 7.69 -3.04 0.05
C PHE A 257 7.38 -1.57 0.29
N GLY A 258 8.26 -0.91 1.06
CA GLY A 258 8.18 0.53 1.30
C GLY A 258 6.94 0.99 2.08
N HIS A 259 6.28 0.08 2.80
CA HIS A 259 5.16 0.41 3.68
C HIS A 259 5.69 0.61 5.10
N SER A 260 5.30 1.71 5.75
CA SER A 260 5.78 2.07 7.09
C SER A 260 5.19 1.22 8.21
N LEU A 261 4.09 0.51 7.96
CA LEU A 261 3.26 -0.17 8.96
C LEU A 261 2.81 0.78 10.09
N GLY A 262 2.69 2.08 9.76
CA GLY A 262 2.39 3.14 10.72
C GLY A 262 0.95 3.12 11.25
N ASN A 263 0.71 4.01 12.22
CA ASN A 263 -0.56 4.08 12.95
C ASN A 263 -1.77 4.34 12.05
N THR A 264 -1.60 5.01 10.94
CA THR A 264 -2.68 5.37 10.01
C THR A 264 -3.28 4.18 9.25
N ASP A 265 -2.56 3.06 9.18
CA ASP A 265 -3.00 1.82 8.52
C ASP A 265 -2.90 0.60 9.44
N TYR A 266 -2.63 0.83 10.72
CA TYR A 266 -2.40 -0.18 11.75
C TYR A 266 -3.49 -1.26 11.80
N HIS A 267 -4.75 -0.88 11.67
CA HIS A 267 -5.89 -1.78 11.76
C HIS A 267 -5.92 -2.86 10.68
N TYR A 268 -5.25 -2.65 9.53
CA TYR A 268 -5.16 -3.67 8.49
C TYR A 268 -4.21 -4.81 8.86
N PHE A 269 -3.19 -4.53 9.69
CA PHE A 269 -2.05 -5.42 9.92
C PHE A 269 -2.02 -6.01 11.33
N GLN A 270 -2.60 -5.35 12.31
CA GLN A 270 -2.53 -5.73 13.73
C GLN A 270 -2.91 -7.19 13.97
N GLU A 271 -4.01 -7.65 13.37
CA GLU A 271 -4.49 -9.03 13.56
C GLU A 271 -3.48 -10.05 13.01
N LEU A 272 -2.87 -9.78 11.85
CA LEU A 272 -1.84 -10.64 11.26
C LEU A 272 -0.66 -10.79 12.22
N PHE A 273 -0.08 -9.69 12.67
CA PHE A 273 1.11 -9.73 13.52
C PHE A 273 0.81 -10.27 14.90
N LYS A 274 -0.35 -9.98 15.47
CA LYS A 274 -0.79 -10.51 16.75
C LYS A 274 -0.98 -12.03 16.69
N ARG A 275 -1.65 -12.54 15.67
CA ARG A 275 -1.86 -13.99 15.48
C ARG A 275 -0.56 -14.71 15.19
N GLN A 276 0.30 -14.16 14.34
CA GLN A 276 1.57 -14.78 13.97
C GLN A 276 2.61 -14.76 15.10
N SER A 277 2.44 -13.89 16.09
CA SER A 277 3.27 -13.85 17.31
C SER A 277 2.71 -14.68 18.47
N ASN A 278 1.72 -15.53 18.23
CA ASN A 278 1.12 -16.40 19.23
C ASN A 278 1.21 -17.87 18.77
N PRO A 279 1.91 -18.74 19.52
CA PRO A 279 2.08 -20.16 19.17
C PRO A 279 0.77 -20.91 18.90
N ASP A 280 -0.33 -20.52 19.59
CA ASP A 280 -1.63 -21.19 19.45
C ASP A 280 -2.38 -20.81 18.16
N THR A 281 -2.00 -19.72 17.51
CA THR A 281 -2.74 -19.17 16.36
C THR A 281 -1.84 -18.87 15.15
N ALA A 282 -0.53 -19.00 15.28
CA ALA A 282 0.41 -18.78 14.20
C ALA A 282 0.13 -19.73 13.04
N LYS A 283 0.25 -19.21 11.81
CA LYS A 283 0.20 -20.02 10.60
C LYS A 283 1.55 -20.69 10.40
N ASP A 284 1.56 -22.00 10.23
CA ASP A 284 2.76 -22.74 9.87
C ASP A 284 3.29 -22.33 8.49
N ASN A 285 4.60 -22.25 8.38
CA ASN A 285 5.31 -21.97 7.13
C ASN A 285 4.92 -20.66 6.43
N LEU A 286 4.55 -19.63 7.20
CA LEU A 286 4.37 -18.29 6.66
C LEU A 286 5.73 -17.67 6.35
N PHE A 287 5.89 -17.18 5.12
CA PHE A 287 7.04 -16.37 4.70
C PHE A 287 6.68 -14.90 4.77
N MET A 288 7.53 -14.09 5.40
CA MET A 288 7.33 -12.66 5.51
C MET A 288 8.60 -11.91 5.14
N ARG A 289 8.51 -11.03 4.16
CA ARG A 289 9.62 -10.23 3.65
C ARG A 289 9.25 -8.76 3.71
N ILE A 290 10.10 -7.95 4.32
CA ILE A 290 9.88 -6.52 4.42
C ILE A 290 11.05 -5.79 3.77
N PHE A 291 10.77 -5.01 2.74
CA PHE A 291 11.73 -4.13 2.09
C PHE A 291 11.52 -2.72 2.61
N THR A 292 12.56 -2.16 3.18
CA THR A 292 12.59 -0.81 3.73
C THR A 292 13.82 -0.06 3.23
N PHE A 293 13.87 1.26 3.41
CA PHE A 293 14.92 2.06 2.81
C PHE A 293 16.27 1.89 3.49
N ASP A 294 16.38 2.21 4.79
CA ASP A 294 17.62 2.25 5.55
C ASP A 294 17.46 1.70 6.98
N GLU A 295 18.50 1.81 7.79
CA GLU A 295 18.49 1.30 9.18
C GLU A 295 17.52 2.05 10.07
N GLU A 296 17.27 3.33 9.84
CA GLU A 296 16.27 4.09 10.59
C GLU A 296 14.86 3.60 10.28
N SER A 297 14.53 3.46 9.02
CA SER A 297 13.25 2.89 8.56
C SER A 297 13.07 1.47 9.09
N ARG A 298 14.13 0.65 9.12
CA ARG A 298 14.13 -0.69 9.71
C ARG A 298 13.76 -0.64 11.20
N ARG A 299 14.37 0.23 11.97
CA ARG A 299 14.06 0.39 13.41
C ARG A 299 12.62 0.82 13.64
N ASN A 300 12.11 1.74 12.82
CA ASN A 300 10.73 2.18 12.90
C ASN A 300 9.75 1.02 12.62
N ILE A 301 10.00 0.21 11.59
CA ILE A 301 9.21 -1.01 11.32
C ILE A 301 9.20 -1.94 12.54
N LEU A 302 10.37 -2.21 13.14
CA LEU A 302 10.44 -3.09 14.32
C LEU A 302 9.68 -2.54 15.53
N LEU A 303 9.65 -1.21 15.71
CA LEU A 303 8.83 -0.58 16.75
C LEU A 303 7.34 -0.76 16.47
N GLN A 304 6.89 -0.57 15.22
CA GLN A 304 5.50 -0.79 14.84
C GLN A 304 5.10 -2.26 15.03
N LEU A 305 5.93 -3.21 14.62
CA LEU A 305 5.69 -4.64 14.86
C LEU A 305 5.55 -4.96 16.33
N ARG A 306 6.43 -4.38 17.17
CA ARG A 306 6.41 -4.58 18.62
C ARG A 306 5.10 -4.07 19.26
N GLU A 307 4.56 -2.96 18.77
CA GLU A 307 3.26 -2.46 19.23
C GLU A 307 2.10 -3.36 18.74
N MET A 308 2.11 -3.76 17.46
CA MET A 308 1.05 -4.60 16.89
C MET A 308 0.96 -5.99 17.50
N ASN A 309 2.06 -6.56 17.99
CA ASN A 309 2.10 -7.94 18.49
C ASN A 309 2.21 -8.05 20.03
N ASP A 310 1.76 -7.01 20.74
CA ASP A 310 1.79 -6.97 22.21
C ASP A 310 3.19 -7.25 22.78
N LYS A 311 4.24 -6.70 22.14
CA LYS A 311 5.67 -6.83 22.51
C LYS A 311 6.23 -8.27 22.39
N ARG A 312 5.64 -9.09 21.53
CA ARG A 312 6.04 -10.51 21.30
C ARG A 312 6.84 -10.69 20.00
N THR A 313 7.67 -9.73 19.63
CA THR A 313 8.41 -9.73 18.36
C THR A 313 9.36 -10.93 18.20
N ASN A 314 9.91 -11.45 19.32
CA ASN A 314 10.70 -12.69 19.30
C ASN A 314 9.87 -13.90 18.81
N PHE A 315 8.61 -14.05 19.26
CA PHE A 315 7.74 -15.11 18.76
C PHE A 315 7.44 -14.97 17.27
N LEU A 316 7.28 -13.73 16.76
CA LEU A 316 7.12 -13.52 15.33
C LEU A 316 8.30 -14.10 14.54
N PHE A 317 9.52 -13.87 15.00
CA PHE A 317 10.73 -14.37 14.35
C PHE A 317 10.91 -15.87 14.48
N ASP A 318 10.44 -16.47 15.57
CA ASP A 318 10.51 -17.91 15.80
C ASP A 318 9.45 -18.69 15.00
N LEU A 319 8.26 -18.11 14.80
CA LEU A 319 7.08 -18.74 14.20
C LEU A 319 6.87 -18.40 12.72
N CYS A 320 7.74 -17.58 12.13
CA CYS A 320 7.63 -17.10 10.77
C CYS A 320 9.02 -17.09 10.10
N ASP A 321 9.10 -17.48 8.85
CA ASP A 321 10.32 -17.26 8.05
C ASP A 321 10.38 -15.76 7.68
N PHE A 322 10.99 -14.98 8.58
CA PHE A 322 10.96 -13.53 8.58
C PHE A 322 12.31 -12.95 8.16
N GLU A 323 12.30 -12.09 7.15
CA GLU A 323 13.47 -11.33 6.75
C GLU A 323 13.11 -9.87 6.49
N LEU A 324 14.01 -8.97 6.86
CA LEU A 324 13.90 -7.54 6.64
C LEU A 324 15.12 -7.03 5.89
N TYR A 325 14.90 -6.38 4.75
CA TYR A 325 15.91 -5.90 3.81
C TYR A 325 15.93 -4.39 3.73
N ARG A 326 17.14 -3.79 3.67
CA ARG A 326 17.35 -2.35 3.47
C ARG A 326 17.80 -2.10 2.04
N THR A 327 16.98 -1.43 1.26
CA THR A 327 17.25 -1.22 -0.18
C THR A 327 18.41 -0.25 -0.46
N LYS A 328 18.73 0.63 0.49
CA LYS A 328 19.86 1.57 0.42
C LYS A 328 21.19 0.94 0.86
N ASP A 329 21.16 -0.09 1.67
CA ASP A 329 22.35 -0.66 2.29
C ASP A 329 22.92 -1.80 1.45
N LYS A 330 24.09 -1.56 0.86
CA LYS A 330 24.78 -2.56 0.04
C LYS A 330 25.08 -3.87 0.77
N GLN A 331 25.06 -3.89 2.10
CA GLN A 331 25.24 -5.13 2.86
C GLN A 331 24.08 -6.11 2.68
N ASP A 332 22.89 -5.60 2.34
CA ASP A 332 21.72 -6.45 2.11
C ASP A 332 21.57 -6.86 0.64
N ASP A 333 22.33 -6.28 -0.30
CA ASP A 333 22.25 -6.59 -1.73
C ASP A 333 22.36 -8.10 -2.02
N THR A 334 23.34 -8.77 -1.43
CA THR A 334 23.54 -10.23 -1.63
C THR A 334 22.35 -11.04 -1.12
N LYS A 335 21.75 -10.65 0.01
CA LYS A 335 20.59 -11.32 0.59
C LYS A 335 19.35 -11.10 -0.28
N ILE A 336 19.15 -9.88 -0.74
CA ILE A 336 18.03 -9.52 -1.61
C ILE A 336 18.12 -10.29 -2.92
N GLU A 337 19.27 -10.26 -3.59
CA GLU A 337 19.47 -11.00 -4.85
C GLU A 337 19.31 -12.51 -4.65
N GLY A 338 19.82 -13.07 -3.56
CA GLY A 338 19.61 -14.47 -3.20
C GLY A 338 18.12 -14.83 -3.04
N TYR A 339 17.35 -13.98 -2.39
CA TYR A 339 15.90 -14.15 -2.27
C TYR A 339 15.18 -14.06 -3.62
N LEU A 340 15.50 -13.06 -4.45
CA LEU A 340 14.90 -12.89 -5.77
C LEU A 340 15.21 -14.08 -6.71
N GLU A 341 16.42 -14.62 -6.64
CA GLU A 341 16.79 -15.84 -7.38
C GLU A 341 16.03 -17.08 -6.88
N ALA A 342 15.81 -17.20 -5.57
CA ALA A 342 14.99 -18.29 -5.02
C ALA A 342 13.54 -18.21 -5.51
N LEU A 343 12.96 -17.01 -5.62
CA LEU A 343 11.62 -16.78 -6.21
C LEU A 343 11.58 -17.24 -7.67
N LYS A 344 12.55 -16.86 -8.51
CA LYS A 344 12.63 -17.26 -9.91
C LYS A 344 12.75 -18.79 -10.06
N LYS A 345 13.51 -19.44 -9.19
CA LYS A 345 13.63 -20.92 -9.18
C LYS A 345 12.30 -21.61 -8.85
N ARG A 346 11.52 -21.10 -7.91
CA ARG A 346 10.17 -21.61 -7.59
C ARG A 346 9.25 -21.58 -8.82
N ILE A 347 9.25 -20.47 -9.58
CA ILE A 347 8.48 -20.34 -10.83
C ILE A 347 8.88 -21.45 -11.83
N HIS A 348 10.18 -21.65 -12.06
CA HIS A 348 10.68 -22.64 -13.01
C HIS A 348 10.31 -24.07 -12.62
N GLN A 349 10.33 -24.40 -11.32
CA GLN A 349 9.94 -25.72 -10.82
C GLN A 349 8.44 -25.97 -10.99
N GLY A 350 7.60 -24.97 -10.72
CA GLY A 350 6.18 -25.06 -10.94
C GLY A 350 5.82 -25.26 -12.40
N LEU A 351 6.41 -24.50 -13.32
CA LEU A 351 6.20 -24.66 -14.76
C LEU A 351 6.65 -26.04 -15.29
N LYS A 352 7.73 -26.63 -14.73
CA LYS A 352 8.18 -27.98 -15.10
C LYS A 352 7.21 -29.07 -14.61
N LYS A 353 6.64 -28.93 -13.40
CA LYS A 353 5.64 -29.87 -12.88
C LYS A 353 4.37 -29.84 -13.72
N SER A 354 3.86 -28.63 -14.08
CA SER A 354 2.66 -28.49 -14.90
C SER A 354 2.83 -29.09 -16.31
N ARG A 355 3.99 -28.94 -16.94
CA ARG A 355 4.28 -29.56 -18.25
C ARG A 355 4.37 -31.09 -18.21
N LYS A 356 4.88 -31.67 -17.10
CA LYS A 356 4.92 -33.13 -16.92
C LYS A 356 3.53 -33.73 -16.69
N GLY A 357 2.62 -33.01 -16.01
CA GLY A 357 1.25 -33.45 -15.82
C GLY A 357 0.40 -33.49 -17.10
N ILE A 358 0.74 -32.68 -18.11
CA ILE A 358 0.04 -32.64 -19.42
C ILE A 358 0.57 -33.73 -20.38
N SER A 359 1.75 -34.29 -20.13
CA SER A 359 2.36 -35.33 -20.98
C SER A 359 1.95 -36.75 -20.65
N CYS A 360 1.08 -36.96 -19.65
CA CYS A 360 0.61 -38.26 -19.20
C CYS A 360 -0.91 -38.47 -19.38
N CYS A 361 -1.55 -37.67 -20.23
CA CYS A 361 -2.96 -37.86 -20.65
C CYS A 361 -3.03 -38.17 -22.13
#